data_fb5799d2d592af1aad8c9df28f5bfd68
#
_entry.id   fb5799d2d592af1aad8c9df28f5bfd68
#
_cell.length_a   1.000
_cell.length_b   1.000
_cell.length_c   1.000
_cell.angle_alpha   90.00
_cell.angle_beta   90.00
_cell.angle_gamma   90.00
#
_symmetry.space_group_name_H-M   'P 1'
#
loop_
_entity.id
_entity.type
_entity.pdbx_description
1 polymer ?
#
loop_
_entity_poly.entity_id
_entity_poly.type
_entity_poly.pdbx_seq_one_letter_code
_entity_poly.pdbx_strand_id
1 'polypeptide(L)'
;MIIGICGGTGSGKTTVANRILESVNANDVTFIQQDSYYRNLKDLPLDYRKAVNFDHPDALDNDLLVHHIRKLKAGDAVELPLYDFKTHTRLNETVLIEPRPIVIIEGILIFVDSRLLEQMDIKVFVDTPDDIRFIRRLRRDMAERGRTIDSVIEQYLATVRPMHMQFVEPSKRYADVIIPEGGHNLVSIDLISGKIRERLSSALTMTGGRA
;
A
#
# COMPACT_ATOMS: atom_id res chain seq x y z
N MET A 1 -4.70 -3.52 -15.48
CA MET A 1 -4.32 -2.14 -15.07
C MET A 1 -3.84 -2.14 -13.63
N ILE A 2 -2.72 -1.49 -13.35
CA ILE A 2 -2.12 -1.44 -12.01
C ILE A 2 -2.17 0.00 -11.48
N ILE A 3 -2.71 0.17 -10.26
CA ILE A 3 -2.83 1.45 -9.57
C ILE A 3 -2.01 1.41 -8.29
N GLY A 4 -1.06 2.33 -8.15
CA GLY A 4 -0.30 2.50 -6.91
C GLY A 4 -0.90 3.62 -6.05
N ILE A 5 -1.16 3.36 -4.77
CA ILE A 5 -1.65 4.34 -3.79
C ILE A 5 -0.58 4.54 -2.72
N CYS A 6 0.18 5.62 -2.82
CA CYS A 6 1.26 5.99 -1.92
C CYS A 6 0.87 7.15 -1.01
N GLY A 7 1.67 7.41 0.01
CA GLY A 7 1.51 8.54 0.94
C GLY A 7 1.97 8.20 2.34
N GLY A 8 2.18 9.19 3.21
CA GLY A 8 2.71 8.98 4.55
C GLY A 8 1.83 8.10 5.44
N THR A 9 2.43 7.56 6.50
CA THR A 9 1.64 6.86 7.53
C THR A 9 0.57 7.80 8.09
N GLY A 10 -0.67 7.30 8.28
CA GLY A 10 -1.79 8.10 8.75
C GLY A 10 -2.42 9.03 7.70
N SER A 11 -1.95 9.03 6.43
CA SER A 11 -2.52 9.88 5.37
C SER A 11 -3.94 9.45 4.93
N GLY A 12 -4.34 8.21 5.19
CA GLY A 12 -5.63 7.67 4.77
C GLY A 12 -5.60 6.89 3.45
N LYS A 13 -4.42 6.43 3.01
CA LYS A 13 -4.25 5.57 1.82
C LYS A 13 -5.18 4.37 1.81
N THR A 14 -5.19 3.61 2.91
CA THR A 14 -6.05 2.42 3.05
C THR A 14 -7.52 2.78 2.98
N THR A 15 -7.92 3.95 3.53
CA THR A 15 -9.30 4.45 3.42
C THR A 15 -9.65 4.78 1.97
N VAL A 16 -8.73 5.41 1.24
CA VAL A 16 -8.90 5.69 -0.21
C VAL A 16 -9.04 4.38 -0.98
N ALA A 17 -8.14 3.42 -0.75
CA ALA A 17 -8.17 2.11 -1.40
C ALA A 17 -9.51 1.38 -1.13
N ASN A 18 -9.94 1.32 0.13
CA ASN A 18 -11.19 0.65 0.51
C ASN A 18 -12.41 1.31 -0.15
N ARG A 19 -12.48 2.64 -0.19
CA ARG A 19 -13.58 3.35 -0.86
C ARG A 19 -13.61 3.11 -2.37
N ILE A 20 -12.45 3.00 -3.00
CA ILE A 20 -12.36 2.58 -4.41
C ILE A 20 -12.88 1.15 -4.56
N LEU A 21 -12.45 0.22 -3.70
CA LEU A 21 -12.92 -1.17 -3.73
C LEU A 21 -14.43 -1.29 -3.53
N GLU A 22 -15.01 -0.51 -2.61
CA GLU A 22 -16.47 -0.45 -2.38
C GLU A 22 -17.25 0.07 -3.59
N SER A 23 -16.63 0.87 -4.44
CA SER A 23 -17.26 1.50 -5.63
C SER A 23 -17.20 0.66 -6.89
N VAL A 24 -16.47 -0.47 -6.86
CA VAL A 24 -16.27 -1.39 -7.99
C VAL A 24 -16.59 -2.82 -7.55
N ASN A 25 -16.71 -3.75 -8.51
CA ASN A 25 -16.92 -5.15 -8.17
C ASN A 25 -15.60 -5.74 -7.60
N ALA A 26 -15.64 -6.25 -6.38
CA ALA A 26 -14.48 -6.84 -5.70
C ALA A 26 -13.87 -8.03 -6.48
N ASN A 27 -14.65 -8.73 -7.32
CA ASN A 27 -14.15 -9.82 -8.16
C ASN A 27 -13.27 -9.34 -9.32
N ASP A 28 -13.25 -8.05 -9.62
CA ASP A 28 -12.46 -7.47 -10.71
C ASP A 28 -11.15 -6.85 -10.24
N VAL A 29 -10.92 -6.82 -8.91
CA VAL A 29 -9.79 -6.12 -8.31
C VAL A 29 -8.99 -7.03 -7.39
N THR A 30 -7.68 -7.08 -7.62
CA THR A 30 -6.70 -7.60 -6.65
C THR A 30 -6.18 -6.45 -5.80
N PHE A 31 -6.24 -6.57 -4.47
CA PHE A 31 -5.71 -5.58 -3.55
C PHE A 31 -4.47 -6.12 -2.82
N ILE A 32 -3.37 -5.38 -2.88
CA ILE A 32 -2.08 -5.75 -2.28
C ILE A 32 -1.60 -4.61 -1.39
N GLN A 33 -1.36 -4.94 -0.11
CA GLN A 33 -0.72 -4.04 0.83
C GLN A 33 0.78 -4.32 0.90
N GLN A 34 1.61 -3.30 0.67
CA GLN A 34 3.07 -3.41 0.78
C GLN A 34 3.51 -3.91 2.16
N ASP A 35 2.75 -3.59 3.19
CA ASP A 35 3.04 -3.99 4.57
C ASP A 35 3.09 -5.52 4.76
N SER A 36 2.44 -6.31 3.89
CA SER A 36 2.56 -7.76 3.86
C SER A 36 3.97 -8.24 3.45
N TYR A 37 4.74 -7.38 2.82
CA TYR A 37 6.07 -7.69 2.27
C TYR A 37 7.24 -7.25 3.15
N TYR A 38 7.01 -6.90 4.41
CA TYR A 38 8.15 -6.76 5.33
C TYR A 38 8.99 -8.03 5.35
N ARG A 39 10.31 -7.89 5.44
CA ARG A 39 11.23 -9.03 5.51
C ARG A 39 10.91 -9.92 6.69
N ASN A 40 11.07 -11.24 6.47
CA ASN A 40 10.88 -12.19 7.55
C ASN A 40 12.08 -12.12 8.51
N LEU A 41 11.80 -11.73 9.74
CA LEU A 41 12.80 -11.56 10.81
C LEU A 41 12.75 -12.69 11.85
N LYS A 42 12.12 -13.83 11.54
CA LYS A 42 11.87 -14.92 12.51
C LYS A 42 13.15 -15.43 13.21
N ASP A 43 14.29 -15.36 12.54
CA ASP A 43 15.57 -15.84 13.07
C ASP A 43 16.25 -14.84 14.04
N LEU A 44 15.68 -13.63 14.20
CA LEU A 44 16.15 -12.61 15.13
C LEU A 44 15.34 -12.68 16.44
N PRO A 45 15.96 -12.42 17.61
CA PRO A 45 15.23 -12.23 18.86
C PRO A 45 14.20 -11.08 18.75
N LEU A 46 13.09 -11.18 19.51
CA LEU A 46 11.99 -10.23 19.44
C LEU A 46 12.41 -8.77 19.68
N ASP A 47 13.32 -8.54 20.63
CA ASP A 47 13.78 -7.19 20.95
C ASP A 47 14.57 -6.56 19.79
N TYR A 48 15.35 -7.35 19.05
CA TYR A 48 16.02 -6.89 17.83
C TYR A 48 15.00 -6.58 16.73
N ARG A 49 13.94 -7.40 16.56
CA ARG A 49 12.88 -7.13 15.58
C ARG A 49 12.17 -5.81 15.87
N LYS A 50 11.88 -5.51 17.14
CA LYS A 50 11.26 -4.25 17.58
C LYS A 50 12.13 -3.02 17.29
N ALA A 51 13.46 -3.18 17.25
CA ALA A 51 14.41 -2.13 16.97
C ALA A 51 14.61 -1.84 15.48
N VAL A 52 14.07 -2.68 14.59
CA VAL A 52 14.18 -2.49 13.13
C VAL A 52 13.42 -1.24 12.69
N ASN A 53 14.03 -0.47 11.81
CA ASN A 53 13.38 0.67 11.19
C ASN A 53 12.46 0.22 10.03
N PHE A 54 11.20 -0.04 10.33
CA PHE A 54 10.20 -0.49 9.35
C PHE A 54 9.76 0.60 8.36
N ASP A 55 10.16 1.83 8.57
CA ASP A 55 9.90 2.94 7.64
C ASP A 55 11.05 3.12 6.61
N HIS A 56 12.13 2.32 6.71
CA HIS A 56 13.22 2.31 5.74
C HIS A 56 12.94 1.31 4.59
N PRO A 57 13.29 1.64 3.32
CA PRO A 57 13.07 0.73 2.17
C PRO A 57 13.66 -0.67 2.34
N ASP A 58 14.79 -0.81 3.02
CA ASP A 58 15.45 -2.11 3.24
C ASP A 58 14.66 -3.05 4.15
N ALA A 59 13.68 -2.55 4.91
CA ALA A 59 12.81 -3.39 5.72
C ALA A 59 11.84 -4.22 4.86
N LEU A 60 11.67 -3.87 3.59
CA LEU A 60 10.75 -4.48 2.65
C LEU A 60 11.44 -5.45 1.69
N ASP A 61 10.73 -6.50 1.34
CA ASP A 61 11.10 -7.47 0.30
C ASP A 61 10.49 -7.01 -1.03
N ASN A 62 11.04 -5.92 -1.57
CA ASN A 62 10.57 -5.37 -2.83
C ASN A 62 10.83 -6.32 -4.02
N ASP A 63 11.81 -7.21 -3.92
CA ASP A 63 12.06 -8.21 -4.98
C ASP A 63 10.88 -9.17 -5.09
N LEU A 64 10.36 -9.67 -3.96
CA LEU A 64 9.18 -10.52 -3.93
C LEU A 64 7.93 -9.76 -4.41
N LEU A 65 7.74 -8.50 -3.97
CA LEU A 65 6.61 -7.69 -4.41
C LEU A 65 6.63 -7.46 -5.92
N VAL A 66 7.76 -7.05 -6.48
CA VAL A 66 7.94 -6.86 -7.93
C VAL A 66 7.66 -8.17 -8.68
N HIS A 67 8.17 -9.30 -8.17
CA HIS A 67 7.94 -10.61 -8.76
C HIS A 67 6.44 -10.94 -8.80
N HIS A 68 5.72 -10.76 -7.70
CA HIS A 68 4.29 -11.02 -7.63
C HIS A 68 3.48 -10.12 -8.56
N ILE A 69 3.81 -8.82 -8.64
CA ILE A 69 3.14 -7.90 -9.56
C ILE A 69 3.33 -8.32 -11.02
N ARG A 70 4.53 -8.76 -11.39
CA ARG A 70 4.81 -9.25 -12.75
C ARG A 70 4.03 -10.53 -13.06
N LYS A 71 3.93 -11.46 -12.12
CA LYS A 71 3.13 -12.68 -12.29
C LYS A 71 1.65 -12.36 -12.46
N LEU A 72 1.06 -11.55 -11.60
CA LEU A 72 -0.34 -11.13 -11.72
C LEU A 72 -0.61 -10.42 -13.05
N LYS A 73 0.33 -9.62 -13.54
CA LYS A 73 0.24 -8.96 -14.86
C LYS A 73 0.31 -9.97 -16.02
N ALA A 74 1.02 -11.07 -15.85
CA ALA A 74 1.10 -12.16 -16.82
C ALA A 74 -0.12 -13.10 -16.79
N GLY A 75 -0.98 -12.97 -15.76
CA GLY A 75 -2.16 -13.83 -15.60
C GLY A 75 -1.94 -15.00 -14.65
N ASP A 76 -0.83 -15.01 -13.90
CA ASP A 76 -0.49 -16.07 -12.96
C ASP A 76 -0.91 -15.69 -11.53
N ALA A 77 -1.43 -16.68 -10.78
CA ALA A 77 -1.71 -16.52 -9.36
C ALA A 77 -0.41 -16.43 -8.52
N VAL A 78 -0.50 -15.80 -7.36
CA VAL A 78 0.61 -15.64 -6.42
C VAL A 78 0.18 -15.95 -5.00
N GLU A 79 1.13 -16.40 -4.19
CA GLU A 79 0.94 -16.62 -2.76
C GLU A 79 1.39 -15.38 -1.97
N LEU A 80 0.43 -14.56 -1.57
CA LEU A 80 0.66 -13.35 -0.78
C LEU A 80 1.13 -13.71 0.63
N PRO A 81 2.28 -13.20 1.10
CA PRO A 81 2.69 -13.39 2.48
C PRO A 81 1.75 -12.67 3.46
N LEU A 82 1.59 -13.26 4.64
CA LEU A 82 0.90 -12.63 5.76
C LEU A 82 1.94 -12.14 6.78
N TYR A 83 1.75 -10.95 7.31
CA TYR A 83 2.66 -10.33 8.27
C TYR A 83 1.97 -10.07 9.62
N ASP A 84 2.59 -10.52 10.70
CA ASP A 84 2.14 -10.28 12.06
C ASP A 84 2.90 -9.07 12.67
N PHE A 85 2.18 -7.97 12.85
CA PHE A 85 2.71 -6.73 13.43
C PHE A 85 3.02 -6.83 14.93
N LYS A 86 2.53 -7.87 15.64
CA LYS A 86 2.82 -8.07 17.07
C LYS A 86 4.17 -8.75 17.27
N THR A 87 4.46 -9.74 16.44
CA THR A 87 5.71 -10.50 16.50
C THR A 87 6.78 -10.00 15.54
N HIS A 88 6.44 -9.05 14.65
CA HIS A 88 7.32 -8.51 13.63
C HIS A 88 7.92 -9.58 12.72
N THR A 89 7.09 -10.51 12.24
CA THR A 89 7.52 -11.59 11.36
C THR A 89 6.43 -11.98 10.37
N ARG A 90 6.82 -12.62 9.27
CA ARG A 90 5.86 -13.27 8.35
C ARG A 90 5.31 -14.53 9.00
N LEU A 91 4.04 -14.81 8.78
CA LEU A 91 3.43 -16.09 9.11
C LEU A 91 3.90 -17.17 8.13
N ASN A 92 3.71 -18.44 8.50
CA ASN A 92 4.00 -19.56 7.59
C ASN A 92 2.90 -19.71 6.52
N GLU A 93 1.70 -19.24 6.85
CA GLU A 93 0.55 -19.23 5.96
C GLU A 93 0.66 -18.13 4.93
N THR A 94 0.14 -18.39 3.74
CA THR A 94 0.00 -17.45 2.63
C THR A 94 -1.46 -17.38 2.18
N VAL A 95 -1.81 -16.37 1.41
CA VAL A 95 -3.12 -16.25 0.76
C VAL A 95 -2.92 -16.32 -0.74
N LEU A 96 -3.58 -17.30 -1.39
CA LEU A 96 -3.59 -17.38 -2.84
C LEU A 96 -4.39 -16.21 -3.43
N ILE A 97 -3.73 -15.43 -4.25
CA ILE A 97 -4.31 -14.28 -4.95
C ILE A 97 -4.36 -14.58 -6.44
N GLU A 98 -5.57 -14.61 -6.96
CA GLU A 98 -5.82 -14.79 -8.38
C GLU A 98 -5.61 -13.48 -9.16
N PRO A 99 -5.13 -13.56 -10.42
CA PRO A 99 -5.00 -12.38 -11.25
C PRO A 99 -6.39 -11.81 -11.58
N ARG A 100 -6.52 -10.49 -11.49
CA ARG A 100 -7.73 -9.75 -11.82
C ARG A 100 -7.40 -8.63 -12.82
N PRO A 101 -8.40 -8.12 -13.55
CA PRO A 101 -8.19 -7.02 -14.52
C PRO A 101 -7.56 -5.77 -13.92
N ILE A 102 -7.83 -5.50 -12.64
CA ILE A 102 -7.30 -4.37 -11.88
C ILE A 102 -6.46 -4.89 -10.72
N VAL A 103 -5.28 -4.30 -10.52
CA VAL A 103 -4.45 -4.52 -9.33
C VAL A 103 -4.26 -3.18 -8.63
N ILE A 104 -4.61 -3.08 -7.35
CA ILE A 104 -4.33 -1.93 -6.50
C ILE A 104 -3.22 -2.31 -5.54
N ILE A 105 -2.15 -1.52 -5.53
CA ILE A 105 -1.03 -1.68 -4.59
C ILE A 105 -1.04 -0.47 -3.66
N GLU A 106 -1.05 -0.70 -2.35
CA GLU A 106 -1.02 0.37 -1.34
C GLU A 106 0.23 0.23 -0.47
N GLY A 107 0.92 1.35 -0.22
CA GLY A 107 2.04 1.36 0.70
C GLY A 107 2.74 2.70 0.83
N ILE A 108 3.53 2.86 1.90
CA ILE A 108 4.25 4.12 2.15
C ILE A 108 5.48 4.29 1.24
N LEU A 109 6.07 3.21 0.74
CA LEU A 109 7.34 3.20 0.00
C LEU A 109 7.21 2.64 -1.42
N ILE A 110 5.99 2.40 -1.93
CA ILE A 110 5.78 1.81 -3.26
C ILE A 110 6.30 2.69 -4.41
N PHE A 111 6.50 3.99 -4.18
CA PHE A 111 7.05 4.92 -5.17
C PHE A 111 8.58 5.12 -5.05
N VAL A 112 9.22 4.43 -4.11
CA VAL A 112 10.68 4.52 -3.92
C VAL A 112 11.43 3.54 -4.82
N ASP A 113 10.84 2.39 -5.14
CA ASP A 113 11.43 1.39 -6.03
C ASP A 113 11.01 1.65 -7.48
N SER A 114 11.99 1.99 -8.34
CA SER A 114 11.74 2.28 -9.76
C SER A 114 11.09 1.11 -10.51
N ARG A 115 11.40 -0.13 -10.11
CA ARG A 115 10.85 -1.35 -10.73
C ARG A 115 9.35 -1.49 -10.44
N LEU A 116 8.86 -1.00 -9.28
CA LEU A 116 7.43 -0.91 -8.98
C LEU A 116 6.78 0.24 -9.75
N LEU A 117 7.42 1.41 -9.81
CA LEU A 117 6.91 2.55 -10.57
C LEU A 117 6.67 2.20 -12.05
N GLU A 118 7.57 1.43 -12.67
CA GLU A 118 7.46 0.97 -14.06
C GLU A 118 6.26 0.02 -14.30
N GLN A 119 5.76 -0.65 -13.26
CA GLN A 119 4.59 -1.54 -13.38
C GLN A 119 3.26 -0.77 -13.28
N MET A 120 3.25 0.43 -12.70
CA MET A 120 2.04 1.18 -12.39
C MET A 120 1.55 2.01 -13.58
N ASP A 121 0.27 1.82 -13.93
CA ASP A 121 -0.42 2.60 -14.95
C ASP A 121 -0.94 3.94 -14.40
N ILE A 122 -1.31 3.97 -13.11
CA ILE A 122 -1.76 5.17 -12.38
C ILE A 122 -1.07 5.22 -11.02
N LYS A 123 -0.48 6.35 -10.72
CA LYS A 123 0.22 6.62 -9.46
C LYS A 123 -0.51 7.70 -8.67
N VAL A 124 -1.08 7.32 -7.54
CA VAL A 124 -1.86 8.19 -6.67
C VAL A 124 -1.08 8.46 -5.39
N PHE A 125 -0.88 9.73 -5.05
CA PHE A 125 -0.30 10.11 -3.77
C PHE A 125 -1.37 10.73 -2.87
N VAL A 126 -1.54 10.16 -1.67
CA VAL A 126 -2.48 10.65 -0.66
C VAL A 126 -1.76 11.63 0.24
N ASP A 127 -2.09 12.90 0.08
CA ASP A 127 -1.46 14.03 0.76
C ASP A 127 -2.32 14.52 1.91
N THR A 128 -1.79 14.47 3.11
CA THR A 128 -2.46 14.91 4.34
C THR A 128 -1.42 15.60 5.22
N PRO A 129 -1.74 16.75 5.83
CA PRO A 129 -0.84 17.47 6.71
C PRO A 129 -0.23 16.60 7.82
N ASP A 130 1.02 16.88 8.18
CA ASP A 130 1.82 16.05 9.08
C ASP A 130 1.20 15.89 10.47
N ASP A 131 0.62 16.97 11.02
CA ASP A 131 -0.06 16.98 12.30
C ASP A 131 -1.30 16.06 12.31
N ILE A 132 -2.10 16.09 11.24
CA ILE A 132 -3.26 15.22 11.07
C ILE A 132 -2.83 13.76 10.92
N ARG A 133 -1.78 13.51 10.14
CA ARG A 133 -1.22 12.15 9.98
C ARG A 133 -0.72 11.59 11.31
N PHE A 134 -0.01 12.43 12.09
CA PHE A 134 0.49 12.04 13.40
C PHE A 134 -0.64 11.72 14.38
N ILE A 135 -1.67 12.56 14.46
CA ILE A 135 -2.84 12.34 15.33
C ILE A 135 -3.55 11.01 14.94
N ARG A 136 -3.75 10.77 13.64
CA ARG A 136 -4.38 9.54 13.16
C ARG A 136 -3.54 8.30 13.49
N ARG A 137 -2.22 8.37 13.29
CA ARG A 137 -1.28 7.31 13.66
C ARG A 137 -1.30 7.04 15.16
N LEU A 138 -1.23 8.08 15.98
CA LEU A 138 -1.24 7.94 17.44
C LEU A 138 -2.49 7.20 17.91
N ARG A 139 -3.67 7.63 17.45
CA ARG A 139 -4.95 6.99 17.80
C ARG A 139 -4.99 5.53 17.39
N ARG A 140 -4.60 5.22 16.15
CA ARG A 140 -4.58 3.86 15.62
C ARG A 140 -3.61 2.98 16.40
N ASP A 141 -2.38 3.41 16.60
CA ASP A 141 -1.34 2.59 17.23
C ASP A 141 -1.67 2.31 18.71
N MET A 142 -2.36 3.23 19.39
CA MET A 142 -2.89 3.00 20.74
C MET A 142 -4.05 2.01 20.74
N ALA A 143 -5.05 2.20 19.86
CA ALA A 143 -6.28 1.39 19.86
C ALA A 143 -6.06 -0.02 19.31
N GLU A 144 -5.28 -0.17 18.24
CA GLU A 144 -5.18 -1.42 17.49
C GLU A 144 -3.89 -2.20 17.79
N ARG A 145 -2.80 -1.50 18.18
CA ARG A 145 -1.48 -2.11 18.39
C ARG A 145 -1.05 -2.12 19.87
N GLY A 146 -1.90 -1.62 20.77
CA GLY A 146 -1.65 -1.62 22.21
C GLY A 146 -0.42 -0.80 22.66
N ARG A 147 -0.02 0.23 21.90
CA ARG A 147 1.15 1.06 22.18
C ARG A 147 0.81 2.19 23.15
N THR A 148 1.82 2.62 23.92
CA THR A 148 1.72 3.83 24.76
C THR A 148 1.95 5.09 23.93
N ILE A 149 1.44 6.23 24.41
CA ILE A 149 1.65 7.55 23.78
C ILE A 149 3.15 7.82 23.58
N ASP A 150 3.94 7.67 24.66
CA ASP A 150 5.38 7.94 24.64
C ASP A 150 6.10 7.08 23.62
N SER A 151 5.79 5.77 23.57
CA SER A 151 6.37 4.84 22.60
C SER A 151 6.06 5.23 21.13
N VAL A 152 4.85 5.76 20.85
CA VAL A 152 4.50 6.23 19.50
C VAL A 152 5.24 7.52 19.17
N ILE A 153 5.34 8.46 20.11
CA ILE A 153 6.06 9.72 19.95
C ILE A 153 7.55 9.45 19.68
N GLU A 154 8.18 8.63 20.52
CA GLU A 154 9.60 8.28 20.37
C GLU A 154 9.89 7.67 19.00
N GLN A 155 9.12 6.68 18.59
CA GLN A 155 9.29 6.08 17.26
C GLN A 155 9.05 7.09 16.14
N TYR A 156 8.03 7.95 16.27
CA TYR A 156 7.74 8.96 15.26
C TYR A 156 8.91 9.91 15.05
N LEU A 157 9.52 10.37 16.12
CA LEU A 157 10.68 11.26 16.05
C LEU A 157 11.96 10.54 15.61
N ALA A 158 12.18 9.30 16.06
CA ALA A 158 13.40 8.56 15.81
C ALA A 158 13.46 7.99 14.36
N THR A 159 12.36 7.48 13.83
CA THR A 159 12.36 6.77 12.54
C THR A 159 11.31 7.28 11.57
N VAL A 160 10.05 7.38 11.95
CA VAL A 160 8.94 7.64 11.02
C VAL A 160 9.10 8.98 10.29
N ARG A 161 9.30 10.07 11.04
CA ARG A 161 9.45 11.41 10.46
C ARG A 161 10.71 11.54 9.61
N PRO A 162 11.91 11.12 10.06
CA PRO A 162 13.10 11.12 9.22
C PRO A 162 12.93 10.33 7.91
N MET A 163 12.38 9.12 7.99
CA MET A 163 12.17 8.29 6.79
C MET A 163 11.10 8.85 5.86
N HIS A 164 10.05 9.47 6.43
CA HIS A 164 9.06 10.19 5.62
C HIS A 164 9.71 11.31 4.80
N MET A 165 10.51 12.15 5.43
CA MET A 165 11.20 13.26 4.77
C MET A 165 12.24 12.79 3.74
N GLN A 166 12.88 11.65 4.01
CA GLN A 166 13.93 11.12 3.13
C GLN A 166 13.36 10.37 1.93
N PHE A 167 12.32 9.58 2.10
CA PHE A 167 11.84 8.65 1.08
C PHE A 167 10.42 8.94 0.60
N VAL A 168 9.46 9.17 1.53
CA VAL A 168 8.04 9.24 1.16
C VAL A 168 7.70 10.57 0.51
N GLU A 169 8.02 11.68 1.16
CA GLU A 169 7.70 13.02 0.65
C GLU A 169 8.36 13.30 -0.72
N PRO A 170 9.65 13.00 -0.95
CA PRO A 170 10.24 13.18 -2.27
C PRO A 170 9.61 12.30 -3.35
N SER A 171 9.02 11.16 -2.99
CA SER A 171 8.37 10.25 -3.96
C SER A 171 7.06 10.79 -4.53
N LYS A 172 6.45 11.78 -3.88
CA LYS A 172 5.25 12.50 -4.35
C LYS A 172 5.39 13.03 -5.78
N ARG A 173 6.59 13.39 -6.20
CA ARG A 173 6.90 13.85 -7.58
C ARG A 173 6.56 12.84 -8.68
N TYR A 174 6.45 11.56 -8.34
CA TYR A 174 6.12 10.50 -9.29
C TYR A 174 4.62 10.28 -9.46
N ALA A 175 3.79 10.96 -8.64
CA ALA A 175 2.35 10.80 -8.68
C ALA A 175 1.75 11.45 -9.94
N ASP A 176 0.82 10.74 -10.59
CA ASP A 176 -0.03 11.27 -11.65
C ASP A 176 -1.22 12.05 -11.05
N VAL A 177 -1.66 11.66 -9.82
CA VAL A 177 -2.77 12.28 -9.09
C VAL A 177 -2.40 12.46 -7.63
N ILE A 178 -2.66 13.64 -7.08
CA ILE A 178 -2.52 13.92 -5.64
C ILE A 178 -3.92 14.08 -5.04
N ILE A 179 -4.22 13.27 -4.00
CA ILE A 179 -5.48 13.34 -3.26
C ILE A 179 -5.24 14.05 -1.93
N PRO A 180 -5.69 15.29 -1.75
CA PRO A 180 -5.65 15.96 -0.46
C PRO A 180 -6.66 15.33 0.52
N GLU A 181 -6.36 15.39 1.83
CA GLU A 181 -7.22 14.96 2.95
C GLU A 181 -7.59 13.46 2.98
N GLY A 182 -7.00 12.66 2.11
CA GLY A 182 -7.17 11.22 2.10
C GLY A 182 -8.59 10.76 1.75
N GLY A 183 -9.11 9.79 2.48
CA GLY A 183 -10.42 9.17 2.22
C GLY A 183 -11.63 10.10 2.32
N HIS A 184 -11.48 11.35 2.79
CA HIS A 184 -12.56 12.33 2.84
C HIS A 184 -12.80 13.02 1.48
N ASN A 185 -11.84 12.95 0.56
CA ASN A 185 -11.97 13.53 -0.79
C ASN A 185 -12.75 12.60 -1.72
N LEU A 186 -14.09 12.65 -1.61
CA LEU A 186 -14.99 11.81 -2.40
C LEU A 186 -14.89 12.07 -3.91
N VAL A 187 -14.62 13.32 -4.31
CA VAL A 187 -14.49 13.70 -5.72
C VAL A 187 -13.30 13.00 -6.36
N SER A 188 -12.14 13.03 -5.71
CA SER A 188 -10.94 12.34 -6.22
C SER A 188 -11.12 10.81 -6.26
N ILE A 189 -11.82 10.25 -5.26
CA ILE A 189 -12.14 8.81 -5.23
C ILE A 189 -13.06 8.43 -6.39
N ASP A 190 -14.09 9.23 -6.66
CA ASP A 190 -15.02 8.96 -7.76
C ASP A 190 -14.34 9.07 -9.14
N LEU A 191 -13.44 10.03 -9.33
CA LEU A 191 -12.64 10.15 -10.56
C LEU A 191 -11.80 8.89 -10.83
N ILE A 192 -11.11 8.37 -9.82
CA ILE A 192 -10.31 7.14 -9.96
C ILE A 192 -11.21 5.94 -10.21
N SER A 193 -12.31 5.82 -9.44
CA SER A 193 -13.29 4.74 -9.61
C SER A 193 -13.95 4.78 -10.98
N GLY A 194 -14.21 5.97 -11.52
CA GLY A 194 -14.70 6.19 -12.89
C GLY A 194 -13.72 5.65 -13.93
N LYS A 195 -12.42 5.89 -13.75
CA LYS A 195 -11.37 5.36 -14.64
C LYS A 195 -11.26 3.83 -14.59
N ILE A 196 -11.44 3.25 -13.41
CA ILE A 196 -11.49 1.80 -13.24
C ILE A 196 -12.70 1.22 -13.98
N ARG A 197 -13.89 1.78 -13.77
CA ARG A 197 -15.14 1.34 -14.46
C ARG A 197 -15.01 1.43 -15.99
N GLU A 198 -14.46 2.53 -16.52
CA GLU A 198 -14.16 2.68 -17.95
C GLU A 198 -13.27 1.54 -18.46
N ARG A 199 -12.20 1.22 -17.73
CA ARG A 199 -11.26 0.16 -18.12
C ARG A 199 -11.92 -1.23 -18.13
N LEU A 200 -12.74 -1.52 -17.13
CA LEU A 200 -13.48 -2.79 -17.03
C LEU A 200 -14.50 -2.93 -18.17
N SER A 201 -15.24 -1.88 -18.48
CA SER A 201 -16.22 -1.87 -19.59
C SER A 201 -15.55 -2.09 -20.95
N SER A 202 -14.39 -1.47 -21.17
CA SER A 202 -13.61 -1.64 -22.41
C SER A 202 -13.07 -3.06 -22.58
N ALA A 203 -12.71 -3.73 -21.48
CA ALA A 203 -12.25 -5.12 -21.51
C ALA A 203 -13.38 -6.09 -21.90
N LEU A 204 -14.62 -5.85 -21.45
CA LEU A 204 -15.79 -6.66 -21.78
C LEU A 204 -16.18 -6.56 -23.26
N THR A 205 -16.06 -5.36 -23.84
CA THR A 205 -16.36 -5.16 -25.27
C THR A 205 -15.37 -5.84 -26.21
N MET A 206 -14.10 -5.98 -25.80
CA MET A 206 -13.08 -6.68 -26.60
C MET A 206 -13.22 -8.21 -26.55
N THR A 207 -13.80 -8.77 -25.50
CA THR A 207 -14.03 -10.23 -25.37
C THR A 207 -15.36 -10.69 -26.01
N GLY A 208 -16.36 -9.82 -26.12
CA GLY A 208 -17.67 -10.10 -26.71
C GLY A 208 -17.72 -10.04 -28.26
N GLY A 209 -16.66 -9.58 -28.91
CA GLY A 209 -16.57 -9.47 -30.40
C GLY A 209 -15.97 -10.68 -31.10
N ARG A 210 -15.78 -11.83 -30.43
CA ARG A 210 -15.30 -13.09 -31.02
C ARG A 210 -16.37 -14.20 -30.84
N ALA A 211 -17.53 -13.99 -31.39
CA ALA A 211 -18.54 -15.02 -31.58
C ALA A 211 -18.91 -15.12 -33.03
#